data_ac9fe5d8c8b89c44ee9b7964e2d0ffdb
#
_entry.id   ac9fe5d8c8b89c44ee9b7964e2d0ffdb
#
_cell.length_a   1.000
_cell.length_b   1.000
_cell.length_c   1.000
_cell.angle_alpha   90.00
_cell.angle_beta   90.00
_cell.angle_gamma   90.00
#
_symmetry.space_group_name_H-M   'P 1'
#
loop_
_entity.id
_entity.type
_entity.pdbx_description
1 polymer ?
#
loop_
_entity_poly.entity_id
_entity_poly.type
_entity_poly.pdbx_seq_one_letter_code
_entity_poly.pdbx_strand_id
1 'polypeptide(L)'
;QDGKRVLSTSTIRRILRKEGLITPAPKKKPKSSFIRFEAAMPNECWQADITHLYLADTTRIEVLDFLDDHSRYLLSITAAAAFSGTQVAEELSRLIAEYGPPASTLTDNGLVFTARLTGRKGGRNAFEKVLTTNKIQQKNGRPGHPQTQGKIERFHQTLKKWINARPPAKTVAELQKLLDEFRDYYNTTRPHKALGRRTPHQAYTTGTKANPAHNPTQEWRTRNDVVWDNGKTTVRYAGKIFHLGIGRKWKRQKILMVIADNHIITSLAETGEVITEHYIDTSRNYQKPYWKQGDPPLGPE
;
A
#
# COMPACT_ATOMS: atom_id res chain seq x y z
N GLN A 1 -35.73 28.48 12.22
CA GLN A 1 -34.43 27.75 12.38
C GLN A 1 -34.64 26.71 13.45
N ASP A 2 -34.95 25.48 13.03
CA ASP A 2 -35.13 24.34 13.96
C ASP A 2 -33.77 23.97 14.54
N GLY A 3 -33.56 24.29 15.81
CA GLY A 3 -32.38 23.97 16.60
C GLY A 3 -32.21 22.47 16.88
N LYS A 4 -32.12 21.63 15.85
CA LYS A 4 -31.81 20.21 16.02
C LYS A 4 -30.37 20.06 16.51
N ARG A 5 -30.21 19.71 17.79
CA ARG A 5 -28.89 19.33 18.35
C ARG A 5 -28.35 18.11 17.60
N VAL A 6 -27.33 18.33 16.76
CA VAL A 6 -26.60 17.25 16.13
C VAL A 6 -25.74 16.56 17.18
N LEU A 7 -26.04 15.31 17.51
CA LEU A 7 -25.25 14.52 18.43
C LEU A 7 -23.87 14.22 17.86
N SER A 8 -22.84 14.28 18.72
CA SER A 8 -21.49 13.88 18.31
C SER A 8 -21.43 12.39 17.95
N THR A 9 -20.54 12.03 17.02
CA THR A 9 -20.33 10.63 16.60
C THR A 9 -20.00 9.71 17.79
N SER A 10 -19.31 10.21 18.82
CA SER A 10 -19.01 9.49 20.06
C SER A 10 -20.25 9.25 20.90
N THR A 11 -21.15 10.24 20.99
CA THR A 11 -22.42 10.12 21.71
C THR A 11 -23.33 9.09 21.02
N ILE A 12 -23.48 9.18 19.69
CA ILE A 12 -24.24 8.20 18.90
C ILE A 12 -23.70 6.80 19.11
N ARG A 13 -22.37 6.61 19.04
CA ARG A 13 -21.74 5.31 19.26
C ARG A 13 -21.97 4.77 20.67
N ARG A 14 -21.98 5.63 21.70
CA ARG A 14 -22.26 5.24 23.09
C ARG A 14 -23.68 4.76 23.23
N ILE A 15 -24.65 5.46 22.65
CA ILE A 15 -26.05 5.07 22.63
C ILE A 15 -26.22 3.71 21.96
N LEU A 16 -25.74 3.56 20.71
CA LEU A 16 -25.86 2.32 19.96
C LEU A 16 -25.22 1.13 20.68
N ARG A 17 -24.13 1.36 21.44
CA ARG A 17 -23.51 0.31 22.25
C ARG A 17 -24.37 -0.06 23.45
N LYS A 18 -24.99 0.91 24.12
CA LYS A 18 -25.88 0.69 25.26
C LYS A 18 -27.11 -0.11 24.84
N GLU A 19 -27.64 0.15 23.66
CA GLU A 19 -28.79 -0.54 23.07
C GLU A 19 -28.41 -1.88 22.41
N GLY A 20 -27.18 -2.39 22.58
CA GLY A 20 -26.75 -3.67 22.01
C GLY A 20 -26.62 -3.72 20.48
N LEU A 21 -26.81 -2.58 19.80
CA LEU A 21 -26.76 -2.48 18.33
C LEU A 21 -25.33 -2.47 17.77
N ILE A 22 -24.31 -2.44 18.62
CA ILE A 22 -22.90 -2.55 18.24
C ILE A 22 -22.26 -3.67 19.05
N THR A 23 -21.87 -4.74 18.37
CA THR A 23 -21.05 -5.80 18.97
C THR A 23 -19.61 -5.30 19.16
N PRO A 24 -19.03 -5.34 20.38
CA PRO A 24 -17.64 -4.97 20.59
C PRO A 24 -16.71 -5.94 19.82
N ALA A 25 -16.01 -5.44 18.82
CA ALA A 25 -14.93 -6.21 18.21
C ALA A 25 -13.67 -6.06 19.10
N PRO A 26 -13.04 -7.15 19.56
CA PRO A 26 -11.79 -7.08 20.30
C PRO A 26 -10.73 -6.38 19.44
N LYS A 27 -10.08 -5.35 19.97
CA LYS A 27 -9.04 -4.59 19.26
C LYS A 27 -7.84 -5.48 19.04
N LYS A 28 -7.63 -5.94 17.81
CA LYS A 28 -6.38 -6.55 17.37
C LYS A 28 -5.31 -5.45 17.33
N LYS A 29 -4.33 -5.48 18.24
CA LYS A 29 -3.10 -4.65 18.34
C LYS A 29 -3.27 -3.11 18.35
N PRO A 30 -2.44 -2.37 19.13
CA PRO A 30 -2.49 -0.91 19.18
C PRO A 30 -2.13 -0.27 17.83
N LYS A 31 -2.82 0.82 17.47
CA LYS A 31 -2.62 1.55 16.20
C LYS A 31 -1.23 2.19 16.04
N SER A 32 -0.48 2.34 17.12
CA SER A 32 0.84 2.98 17.16
C SER A 32 1.99 2.14 16.57
N SER A 33 1.75 0.85 16.29
CA SER A 33 2.80 -0.06 15.80
C SER A 33 2.88 -0.17 14.27
N PHE A 34 2.10 0.62 13.51
CA PHE A 34 2.06 0.53 12.04
C PHE A 34 2.57 1.81 11.40
N ILE A 35 3.78 1.75 10.84
CA ILE A 35 4.24 2.75 9.87
C ILE A 35 3.36 2.57 8.63
N ARG A 36 2.53 3.59 8.33
CA ARG A 36 1.67 3.58 7.14
C ARG A 36 2.51 4.05 5.96
N PHE A 37 2.76 3.17 5.02
CA PHE A 37 3.13 3.60 3.69
C PHE A 37 1.89 4.25 3.05
N GLU A 38 2.02 5.49 2.63
CA GLU A 38 0.97 6.24 1.94
C GLU A 38 1.63 7.05 0.83
N ALA A 39 1.14 6.90 -0.40
CA ALA A 39 1.60 7.68 -1.53
C ALA A 39 1.36 9.18 -1.26
N ALA A 40 2.32 10.03 -1.61
CA ALA A 40 2.26 11.46 -1.32
C ALA A 40 1.26 12.19 -2.24
N MET A 41 1.03 11.69 -3.46
CA MET A 41 0.15 12.32 -4.44
C MET A 41 -0.65 11.28 -5.27
N PRO A 42 -1.76 11.69 -5.89
CA PRO A 42 -2.52 10.83 -6.79
C PRO A 42 -1.64 10.30 -7.94
N ASN A 43 -1.93 9.10 -8.43
CA ASN A 43 -1.17 8.37 -9.44
C ASN A 43 0.28 7.98 -9.04
N GLU A 44 0.71 8.22 -7.81
CA GLU A 44 2.02 7.74 -7.38
C GLU A 44 2.06 6.21 -7.25
N CYS A 45 0.97 5.61 -6.78
CA CYS A 45 0.85 4.17 -6.68
C CYS A 45 -0.59 3.72 -6.90
N TRP A 46 -0.82 2.86 -7.88
CA TRP A 46 -2.09 2.15 -8.01
C TRP A 46 -1.99 0.77 -7.39
N GLN A 47 -2.91 0.43 -6.52
CA GLN A 47 -3.07 -0.92 -5.99
C GLN A 47 -4.04 -1.69 -6.87
N ALA A 48 -3.71 -2.93 -7.24
CA ALA A 48 -4.62 -3.82 -7.94
C ALA A 48 -4.70 -5.17 -7.22
N ASP A 49 -5.92 -5.71 -7.14
CA ASP A 49 -6.18 -7.00 -6.51
C ASP A 49 -7.40 -7.67 -7.15
N ILE A 50 -7.55 -8.97 -6.91
CA ILE A 50 -8.73 -9.74 -7.29
C ILE A 50 -9.38 -10.30 -6.03
N THR A 51 -10.62 -9.88 -5.79
CA THR A 51 -11.45 -10.46 -4.73
C THR A 51 -12.58 -11.30 -5.31
N HIS A 52 -13.31 -11.99 -4.45
CA HIS A 52 -14.41 -12.86 -4.86
C HIS A 52 -15.73 -12.40 -4.25
N LEU A 53 -16.76 -12.39 -5.09
CA LEU A 53 -18.15 -12.25 -4.70
C LEU A 53 -18.95 -13.45 -5.22
N TYR A 54 -20.19 -13.60 -4.77
CA TYR A 54 -21.05 -14.72 -5.12
C TYR A 54 -22.36 -14.23 -5.71
N LEU A 55 -22.83 -14.92 -6.73
CA LEU A 55 -24.18 -14.74 -7.29
C LEU A 55 -25.22 -15.39 -6.38
N ALA A 56 -26.51 -15.20 -6.71
CA ALA A 56 -27.62 -15.76 -5.96
C ALA A 56 -27.62 -17.32 -5.91
N ASP A 57 -27.07 -17.95 -6.93
CA ASP A 57 -26.90 -19.39 -7.04
C ASP A 57 -25.59 -19.89 -6.41
N THR A 58 -24.88 -19.06 -5.65
CA THR A 58 -23.57 -19.31 -5.04
C THR A 58 -22.40 -19.43 -6.02
N THR A 59 -22.59 -19.16 -7.31
CA THR A 59 -21.51 -19.12 -8.28
C THR A 59 -20.48 -18.05 -7.88
N ARG A 60 -19.21 -18.45 -7.77
CA ARG A 60 -18.10 -17.57 -7.41
C ARG A 60 -17.67 -16.73 -8.61
N ILE A 61 -17.64 -15.43 -8.46
CA ILE A 61 -17.23 -14.45 -9.47
C ILE A 61 -15.98 -13.72 -8.96
N GLU A 62 -15.00 -13.55 -9.85
CA GLU A 62 -13.84 -12.72 -9.61
C GLU A 62 -14.18 -11.25 -9.84
N VAL A 63 -13.66 -10.39 -8.98
CA VAL A 63 -13.78 -8.94 -9.09
C VAL A 63 -12.40 -8.34 -9.06
N LEU A 64 -11.96 -7.81 -10.19
CA LEU A 64 -10.71 -7.07 -10.36
C LEU A 64 -10.95 -5.61 -10.02
N ASP A 65 -10.14 -5.04 -9.15
CA ASP A 65 -10.20 -3.62 -8.82
C ASP A 65 -8.85 -2.95 -8.91
N PHE A 66 -8.88 -1.64 -9.25
CA PHE A 66 -7.73 -0.74 -9.25
C PHE A 66 -8.04 0.46 -8.37
N LEU A 67 -7.20 0.69 -7.37
CA LEU A 67 -7.37 1.74 -6.36
C LEU A 67 -6.14 2.64 -6.32
N ASP A 68 -6.34 3.95 -6.38
CA ASP A 68 -5.26 4.92 -6.12
C ASP A 68 -4.90 4.94 -4.63
N ASP A 69 -3.61 4.74 -4.32
CA ASP A 69 -3.14 4.59 -2.94
C ASP A 69 -3.25 5.89 -2.13
N HIS A 70 -3.05 7.05 -2.75
CA HIS A 70 -3.15 8.35 -2.09
C HIS A 70 -4.60 8.73 -1.79
N SER A 71 -5.40 8.82 -2.83
CA SER A 71 -6.76 9.34 -2.78
C SER A 71 -7.80 8.30 -2.39
N ARG A 72 -7.47 7.01 -2.42
CA ARG A 72 -8.42 5.89 -2.33
C ARG A 72 -9.44 5.87 -3.48
N TYR A 73 -9.19 6.60 -4.54
CA TYR A 73 -10.08 6.64 -5.71
C TYR A 73 -10.11 5.29 -6.39
N LEU A 74 -11.31 4.75 -6.56
CA LEU A 74 -11.54 3.49 -7.25
C LEU A 74 -11.55 3.76 -8.76
N LEU A 75 -10.41 3.50 -9.40
CA LEU A 75 -10.20 3.74 -10.83
C LEU A 75 -11.09 2.81 -11.66
N SER A 76 -11.14 1.53 -11.30
CA SER A 76 -12.07 0.57 -11.89
C SER A 76 -12.43 -0.54 -10.91
N ILE A 77 -13.56 -1.19 -11.22
CA ILE A 77 -14.00 -2.42 -10.58
C ILE A 77 -14.81 -3.24 -11.61
N THR A 78 -14.34 -4.44 -11.90
CA THR A 78 -14.88 -5.26 -13.00
C THR A 78 -15.14 -6.68 -12.53
N ALA A 79 -16.29 -7.25 -12.88
CA ALA A 79 -16.67 -8.62 -12.56
C ALA A 79 -16.50 -9.54 -13.78
N ALA A 80 -15.92 -10.72 -13.55
CA ALA A 80 -15.84 -11.79 -14.55
C ALA A 80 -15.91 -13.18 -13.88
N ALA A 81 -16.24 -14.23 -14.63
CA ALA A 81 -16.17 -15.60 -14.11
C ALA A 81 -14.74 -15.94 -13.66
N ALA A 82 -13.72 -15.49 -14.41
CA ALA A 82 -12.31 -15.53 -14.08
C ALA A 82 -11.56 -14.50 -14.91
N PHE A 83 -10.42 -14.00 -14.43
CA PHE A 83 -9.55 -13.09 -15.17
C PHE A 83 -8.31 -13.80 -15.70
N SER A 84 -8.07 -13.70 -16.99
CA SER A 84 -6.79 -14.02 -17.59
C SER A 84 -5.78 -12.88 -17.42
N GLY A 85 -4.48 -13.19 -17.49
CA GLY A 85 -3.44 -12.16 -17.47
C GLY A 85 -3.55 -11.14 -18.61
N THR A 86 -4.13 -11.52 -19.75
CA THR A 86 -4.40 -10.62 -20.89
C THR A 86 -5.51 -9.62 -20.54
N GLN A 87 -6.61 -10.06 -19.98
CA GLN A 87 -7.71 -9.17 -19.56
C GLN A 87 -7.28 -8.15 -18.49
N VAL A 88 -6.45 -8.60 -17.52
CA VAL A 88 -5.89 -7.69 -16.51
C VAL A 88 -4.97 -6.63 -17.14
N ALA A 89 -4.18 -7.03 -18.16
CA ALA A 89 -3.31 -6.12 -18.90
C ALA A 89 -4.08 -5.14 -19.79
N GLU A 90 -5.17 -5.58 -20.41
CA GLU A 90 -6.09 -4.74 -21.19
C GLU A 90 -6.77 -3.69 -20.29
N GLU A 91 -7.25 -4.10 -19.11
CA GLU A 91 -7.85 -3.18 -18.15
C GLU A 91 -6.81 -2.14 -17.67
N LEU A 92 -5.59 -2.54 -17.33
CA LEU A 92 -4.52 -1.60 -17.01
C LEU A 92 -4.26 -0.61 -18.15
N SER A 93 -4.22 -1.10 -19.40
CA SER A 93 -3.97 -0.25 -20.58
C SER A 93 -5.11 0.77 -20.79
N ARG A 94 -6.35 0.35 -20.58
CA ARG A 94 -7.53 1.22 -20.61
C ARG A 94 -7.44 2.32 -19.55
N LEU A 95 -7.07 1.95 -18.32
CA LEU A 95 -6.91 2.91 -17.23
C LEU A 95 -5.77 3.90 -17.47
N ILE A 96 -4.65 3.43 -18.04
CA ILE A 96 -3.54 4.32 -18.44
C ILE A 96 -3.99 5.33 -19.48
N ALA A 97 -4.81 4.92 -20.44
CA ALA A 97 -5.36 5.82 -21.46
C ALA A 97 -6.32 6.87 -20.86
N GLU A 98 -7.12 6.49 -19.85
CA GLU A 98 -8.13 7.34 -19.23
C GLU A 98 -7.52 8.29 -18.17
N TYR A 99 -6.62 7.80 -17.31
CA TYR A 99 -6.11 8.53 -16.14
C TYR A 99 -4.65 8.97 -16.23
N GLY A 100 -3.94 8.56 -17.28
CA GLY A 100 -2.49 8.68 -17.41
C GLY A 100 -1.77 7.55 -16.64
N PRO A 101 -0.50 7.26 -17.00
CA PRO A 101 0.28 6.21 -16.37
C PRO A 101 0.65 6.58 -14.92
N PRO A 102 0.48 5.67 -13.94
CA PRO A 102 0.94 5.90 -12.58
C PRO A 102 2.48 5.78 -12.49
N ALA A 103 3.07 6.33 -11.45
CA ALA A 103 4.50 6.14 -11.20
C ALA A 103 4.81 4.67 -10.83
N SER A 104 3.93 4.00 -10.10
CA SER A 104 4.10 2.60 -9.70
C SER A 104 2.77 1.87 -9.56
N THR A 105 2.85 0.52 -9.58
CA THR A 105 1.73 -0.36 -9.21
C THR A 105 2.14 -1.24 -8.03
N LEU A 106 1.18 -1.56 -7.15
CA LEU A 106 1.34 -2.51 -6.06
C LEU A 106 0.29 -3.62 -6.22
N THR A 107 0.76 -4.85 -6.41
CA THR A 107 -0.09 -6.04 -6.57
C THR A 107 0.36 -7.14 -5.62
N ASP A 108 -0.45 -8.16 -5.45
CA ASP A 108 0.01 -9.42 -4.90
C ASP A 108 0.94 -10.17 -5.88
N ASN A 109 1.33 -11.40 -5.52
CA ASN A 109 2.15 -12.25 -6.37
C ASN A 109 1.31 -13.21 -7.23
N GLY A 110 0.05 -12.90 -7.48
CA GLY A 110 -0.81 -13.69 -8.36
C GLY A 110 -0.25 -13.80 -9.79
N LEU A 111 -0.46 -14.94 -10.44
CA LEU A 111 0.10 -15.23 -11.77
C LEU A 111 -0.35 -14.24 -12.86
N VAL A 112 -1.50 -13.64 -12.68
CA VAL A 112 -2.04 -12.60 -13.59
C VAL A 112 -1.22 -11.30 -13.51
N PHE A 113 -0.61 -11.00 -12.36
CA PHE A 113 0.18 -9.79 -12.13
C PHE A 113 1.68 -10.00 -12.30
N THR A 114 2.21 -11.21 -12.06
CA THR A 114 3.66 -11.45 -12.16
C THR A 114 3.99 -12.87 -12.59
N ALA A 115 5.02 -12.99 -13.43
CA ALA A 115 5.57 -14.29 -13.85
C ALA A 115 6.67 -14.81 -12.90
N ARG A 116 7.04 -14.07 -11.85
CA ARG A 116 8.20 -14.38 -10.98
C ARG A 116 8.14 -15.76 -10.30
N LEU A 117 6.94 -16.28 -10.03
CA LEU A 117 6.74 -17.56 -9.33
C LEU A 117 6.51 -18.76 -10.26
N THR A 118 6.54 -18.57 -11.59
CA THR A 118 6.19 -19.63 -12.54
C THR A 118 7.32 -20.61 -12.84
N GLY A 119 8.52 -20.44 -12.28
CA GLY A 119 9.67 -21.30 -12.57
C GLY A 119 10.19 -21.21 -14.02
N ARG A 120 9.53 -20.42 -14.87
CA ARG A 120 9.99 -20.18 -16.27
C ARG A 120 11.23 -19.32 -16.26
N LYS A 121 12.30 -19.81 -16.85
CA LYS A 121 13.54 -19.06 -17.05
C LYS A 121 13.27 -17.89 -18.01
N GLY A 122 13.01 -16.71 -17.46
CA GLY A 122 12.84 -15.47 -18.22
C GLY A 122 11.48 -15.36 -18.93
N GLY A 123 10.89 -14.20 -18.89
CA GLY A 123 9.66 -13.84 -19.59
C GLY A 123 8.79 -12.95 -18.70
N ARG A 124 8.27 -11.87 -19.29
CA ARG A 124 7.28 -11.00 -18.66
C ARG A 124 5.89 -11.47 -19.07
N ASN A 125 4.95 -11.49 -18.13
CA ASN A 125 3.55 -11.69 -18.48
C ASN A 125 2.98 -10.44 -19.18
N ALA A 126 1.71 -10.49 -19.62
CA ALA A 126 1.08 -9.37 -20.33
C ALA A 126 1.03 -8.09 -19.47
N PHE A 127 0.72 -8.21 -18.19
CA PHE A 127 0.69 -7.10 -17.24
C PHE A 127 2.07 -6.43 -17.09
N GLU A 128 3.12 -7.23 -16.84
CA GLU A 128 4.50 -6.74 -16.72
C GLU A 128 5.01 -6.08 -18.01
N LYS A 129 4.55 -6.52 -19.20
CA LYS A 129 4.87 -5.87 -20.47
C LYS A 129 4.27 -4.47 -20.55
N VAL A 130 2.99 -4.29 -20.20
CA VAL A 130 2.33 -2.97 -20.15
C VAL A 130 3.07 -2.03 -19.20
N LEU A 131 3.43 -2.50 -17.99
CA LEU A 131 4.20 -1.70 -17.04
C LEU A 131 5.54 -1.25 -17.61
N THR A 132 6.28 -2.17 -18.24
CA THR A 132 7.60 -1.86 -18.83
C THR A 132 7.49 -0.85 -19.97
N THR A 133 6.53 -1.03 -20.88
CA THR A 133 6.30 -0.12 -22.02
C THR A 133 6.02 1.30 -21.54
N ASN A 134 5.25 1.43 -20.43
CA ASN A 134 4.88 2.71 -19.86
C ASN A 134 5.86 3.20 -18.78
N LYS A 135 6.99 2.53 -18.56
CA LYS A 135 8.01 2.85 -17.54
C LYS A 135 7.45 2.90 -16.11
N ILE A 136 6.40 2.15 -15.84
CA ILE A 136 5.75 2.06 -14.53
C ILE A 136 6.51 1.07 -13.65
N GLN A 137 6.86 1.48 -12.43
CA GLN A 137 7.53 0.61 -11.48
C GLN A 137 6.56 -0.42 -10.91
N GLN A 138 6.88 -1.71 -10.99
CA GLN A 138 6.11 -2.75 -10.32
C GLN A 138 6.60 -2.97 -8.90
N LYS A 139 5.69 -2.88 -7.93
CA LYS A 139 5.89 -3.24 -6.53
C LYS A 139 5.03 -4.47 -6.24
N ASN A 140 5.63 -5.49 -5.66
CA ASN A 140 4.90 -6.70 -5.26
C ASN A 140 4.84 -6.78 -3.74
N GLY A 141 3.68 -7.12 -3.21
CA GLY A 141 3.51 -7.41 -1.78
C GLY A 141 4.47 -8.52 -1.36
N ARG A 142 5.14 -8.36 -0.22
CA ARG A 142 5.96 -9.45 0.34
C ARG A 142 5.04 -10.50 0.93
N PRO A 143 5.25 -11.80 0.64
CA PRO A 143 4.54 -12.88 1.32
C PRO A 143 4.67 -12.73 2.84
N GLY A 144 3.55 -12.76 3.58
CA GLY A 144 3.54 -12.66 5.04
C GLY A 144 3.63 -11.24 5.64
N HIS A 145 3.64 -10.16 4.84
CA HIS A 145 3.60 -8.78 5.31
C HIS A 145 2.28 -8.07 4.93
N PRO A 146 1.19 -8.23 5.72
CA PRO A 146 -0.12 -7.66 5.41
C PRO A 146 -0.17 -6.13 5.46
N GLN A 147 0.91 -5.47 5.86
CA GLN A 147 0.94 -4.01 6.07
C GLN A 147 0.89 -3.20 4.78
N THR A 148 1.37 -3.76 3.66
CA THR A 148 1.37 -3.10 2.35
C THR A 148 0.01 -3.13 1.65
N GLN A 149 -0.82 -4.13 1.91
CA GLN A 149 -2.14 -4.32 1.28
C GLN A 149 -3.33 -3.95 2.19
N GLY A 150 -3.10 -3.50 3.41
CA GLY A 150 -4.16 -3.17 4.37
C GLY A 150 -5.17 -2.11 3.91
N LYS A 151 -4.89 -1.36 2.84
CA LYS A 151 -5.80 -0.38 2.24
C LYS A 151 -6.80 -1.07 1.32
N ILE A 152 -6.32 -1.95 0.44
CA ILE A 152 -7.18 -2.70 -0.49
C ILE A 152 -8.01 -3.74 0.27
N GLU A 153 -7.46 -4.38 1.31
CA GLU A 153 -8.23 -5.25 2.21
C GLU A 153 -9.41 -4.51 2.87
N ARG A 154 -9.17 -3.29 3.34
CA ARG A 154 -10.22 -2.45 3.93
C ARG A 154 -11.24 -1.98 2.91
N PHE A 155 -10.80 -1.72 1.68
CA PHE A 155 -11.67 -1.45 0.55
C PHE A 155 -12.58 -2.67 0.29
N HIS A 156 -12.03 -3.89 0.18
CA HIS A 156 -12.82 -5.11 0.01
C HIS A 156 -13.83 -5.35 1.13
N GLN A 157 -13.45 -5.07 2.39
CA GLN A 157 -14.41 -5.13 3.51
C GLN A 157 -15.58 -4.15 3.32
N THR A 158 -15.30 -2.96 2.78
CA THR A 158 -16.34 -1.95 2.51
C THR A 158 -17.23 -2.39 1.36
N LEU A 159 -16.65 -2.88 0.26
CA LEU A 159 -17.35 -3.43 -0.88
C LEU A 159 -18.28 -4.58 -0.46
N LYS A 160 -17.75 -5.59 0.22
CA LYS A 160 -18.51 -6.76 0.66
C LYS A 160 -19.69 -6.37 1.57
N LYS A 161 -19.50 -5.41 2.48
CA LYS A 161 -20.58 -4.90 3.33
C LYS A 161 -21.67 -4.19 2.52
N TRP A 162 -21.27 -3.42 1.50
CA TRP A 162 -22.21 -2.68 0.66
C TRP A 162 -23.01 -3.61 -0.25
N ILE A 163 -22.36 -4.61 -0.86
CA ILE A 163 -23.01 -5.64 -1.69
C ILE A 163 -23.95 -6.51 -0.84
N ASN A 164 -23.51 -6.99 0.32
CA ASN A 164 -24.32 -7.86 1.19
C ASN A 164 -25.55 -7.18 1.81
N ALA A 165 -25.63 -5.84 1.76
CA ALA A 165 -26.81 -5.09 2.16
C ALA A 165 -27.88 -4.98 1.05
N ARG A 166 -27.67 -5.64 -0.09
CA ARG A 166 -28.54 -5.63 -1.27
C ARG A 166 -28.95 -7.05 -1.65
N PRO A 167 -30.03 -7.21 -2.41
CA PRO A 167 -30.38 -8.52 -2.98
C PRO A 167 -29.20 -9.06 -3.81
N PRO A 168 -28.90 -10.36 -3.71
CA PRO A 168 -27.81 -10.95 -4.48
C PRO A 168 -28.11 -10.91 -5.97
N ALA A 169 -27.11 -10.53 -6.77
CA ALA A 169 -27.18 -10.53 -8.22
C ALA A 169 -27.36 -11.95 -8.77
N LYS A 170 -28.16 -12.11 -9.80
CA LYS A 170 -28.41 -13.41 -10.45
C LYS A 170 -27.41 -13.69 -11.57
N THR A 171 -26.84 -12.65 -12.16
CA THR A 171 -25.92 -12.75 -13.31
C THR A 171 -24.70 -11.85 -13.10
N VAL A 172 -23.62 -12.12 -13.83
CA VAL A 172 -22.42 -11.26 -13.84
C VAL A 172 -22.78 -9.83 -14.27
N ALA A 173 -23.69 -9.66 -15.23
CA ALA A 173 -24.12 -8.35 -15.70
C ALA A 173 -24.88 -7.57 -14.62
N GLU A 174 -25.74 -8.22 -13.83
CA GLU A 174 -26.39 -7.60 -12.67
C GLU A 174 -25.37 -7.24 -11.58
N LEU A 175 -24.41 -8.13 -11.31
CA LEU A 175 -23.34 -7.85 -10.38
C LEU A 175 -22.52 -6.63 -10.82
N GLN A 176 -22.17 -6.53 -12.12
CA GLN A 176 -21.44 -5.38 -12.66
C GLN A 176 -22.20 -4.07 -12.44
N LYS A 177 -23.51 -4.04 -12.67
CA LYS A 177 -24.32 -2.85 -12.37
C LYS A 177 -24.23 -2.42 -10.91
N LEU A 178 -24.31 -3.38 -9.98
CA LEU A 178 -24.14 -3.10 -8.56
C LEU A 178 -22.72 -2.59 -8.24
N LEU A 179 -21.69 -3.10 -8.91
CA LEU A 179 -20.31 -2.62 -8.76
C LEU A 179 -20.14 -1.21 -9.31
N ASP A 180 -20.78 -0.87 -10.41
CA ASP A 180 -20.77 0.48 -10.99
C ASP A 180 -21.45 1.49 -10.04
N GLU A 181 -22.62 1.16 -9.49
CA GLU A 181 -23.30 1.95 -8.46
C GLU A 181 -22.42 2.11 -7.19
N PHE A 182 -21.76 1.03 -6.79
CA PHE A 182 -20.83 1.08 -5.66
C PHE A 182 -19.65 2.01 -5.94
N ARG A 183 -19.06 1.95 -7.14
CA ARG A 183 -17.93 2.81 -7.55
C ARG A 183 -18.33 4.28 -7.46
N ASP A 184 -19.51 4.63 -7.99
CA ASP A 184 -20.01 6.01 -7.95
C ASP A 184 -20.23 6.47 -6.50
N TYR A 185 -20.94 5.68 -5.70
CA TYR A 185 -21.14 5.98 -4.27
C TYR A 185 -19.82 6.10 -3.52
N TYR A 186 -18.90 5.15 -3.72
CA TYR A 186 -17.61 5.10 -3.02
C TYR A 186 -16.73 6.32 -3.35
N ASN A 187 -16.69 6.71 -4.62
CA ASN A 187 -15.86 7.81 -5.10
C ASN A 187 -16.44 9.19 -4.77
N THR A 188 -17.76 9.36 -4.93
CA THR A 188 -18.37 10.70 -4.93
C THR A 188 -19.11 11.04 -3.65
N THR A 189 -19.68 10.05 -2.98
CA THR A 189 -20.60 10.27 -1.85
C THR A 189 -19.99 9.91 -0.50
N ARG A 190 -19.17 8.84 -0.44
CA ARG A 190 -18.66 8.31 0.81
C ARG A 190 -17.48 9.13 1.35
N PRO A 191 -17.60 9.79 2.54
CA PRO A 191 -16.49 10.50 3.14
C PRO A 191 -15.48 9.52 3.76
N HIS A 192 -14.19 9.74 3.53
CA HIS A 192 -13.11 8.92 4.07
C HIS A 192 -12.40 9.59 5.25
N LYS A 193 -12.34 8.89 6.39
CA LYS A 193 -11.67 9.40 7.59
C LYS A 193 -10.18 9.69 7.34
N ALA A 194 -9.50 8.83 6.56
CA ALA A 194 -8.09 8.99 6.22
C ALA A 194 -7.83 10.21 5.31
N LEU A 195 -8.85 10.70 4.60
CA LEU A 195 -8.77 11.86 3.71
C LEU A 195 -9.31 13.15 4.36
N GLY A 196 -9.35 13.22 5.68
CA GLY A 196 -9.95 14.37 6.37
C GLY A 196 -11.44 14.54 6.09
N ARG A 197 -12.16 13.43 5.86
CA ARG A 197 -13.57 13.37 5.46
C ARG A 197 -13.89 13.83 4.03
N ARG A 198 -12.90 14.11 3.21
CA ARG A 198 -13.10 14.30 1.76
C ARG A 198 -13.51 12.98 1.12
N THR A 199 -14.18 13.07 -0.04
CA THR A 199 -14.44 11.90 -0.89
C THR A 199 -13.19 11.51 -1.66
N PRO A 200 -13.06 10.25 -2.12
CA PRO A 200 -11.96 9.84 -3.00
C PRO A 200 -11.87 10.70 -4.27
N HIS A 201 -12.99 11.04 -4.89
CA HIS A 201 -13.03 11.90 -6.06
C HIS A 201 -12.41 13.28 -5.78
N GLN A 202 -12.80 13.95 -4.67
CA GLN A 202 -12.21 15.22 -4.28
C GLN A 202 -10.70 15.10 -4.06
N ALA A 203 -10.24 14.03 -3.39
CA ALA A 203 -8.82 13.82 -3.13
C ALA A 203 -8.02 13.50 -4.40
N TYR A 204 -8.63 12.81 -5.39
CA TYR A 204 -7.99 12.42 -6.65
C TYR A 204 -7.89 13.58 -7.65
N THR A 205 -8.88 14.48 -7.66
CA THR A 205 -8.95 15.60 -8.60
C THR A 205 -8.23 16.85 -8.10
N THR A 206 -7.94 16.93 -6.80
CA THR A 206 -7.23 18.07 -6.19
C THR A 206 -5.73 17.81 -6.20
N GLY A 207 -4.98 18.65 -6.91
CA GLY A 207 -3.52 18.62 -6.93
C GLY A 207 -2.90 17.96 -8.16
N THR A 208 -1.59 17.98 -8.19
CA THR A 208 -0.78 17.40 -9.28
C THR A 208 -0.77 15.87 -9.16
N LYS A 209 -0.92 15.20 -10.29
CA LYS A 209 -0.81 13.75 -10.38
C LYS A 209 0.62 13.33 -10.69
N ALA A 210 1.09 12.27 -10.04
CA ALA A 210 2.35 11.64 -10.37
C ALA A 210 2.27 10.93 -11.73
N ASN A 211 3.43 10.68 -12.31
CA ASN A 211 3.61 9.90 -13.53
C ASN A 211 4.92 9.10 -13.40
N PRO A 212 5.30 8.24 -14.35
CA PRO A 212 6.53 7.44 -14.27
C PRO A 212 7.83 8.23 -14.03
N ALA A 213 7.89 9.53 -14.41
CA ALA A 213 9.05 10.39 -14.12
C ALA A 213 9.14 10.77 -12.63
N HIS A 214 8.02 10.68 -11.90
CA HIS A 214 7.95 10.90 -10.45
C HIS A 214 8.17 9.60 -9.66
N ASN A 215 8.71 8.56 -10.29
CA ASN A 215 9.09 7.37 -9.54
C ASN A 215 10.06 7.82 -8.43
N PRO A 216 9.69 7.69 -7.15
CA PRO A 216 10.68 7.80 -6.12
C PRO A 216 11.68 6.68 -6.39
N THR A 217 12.86 7.05 -6.88
CA THR A 217 13.98 6.13 -7.11
C THR A 217 14.39 5.43 -5.82
N GLN A 218 13.79 5.80 -4.71
CA GLN A 218 14.10 5.30 -3.38
C GLN A 218 12.96 4.44 -2.82
N GLU A 219 13.11 3.12 -2.90
CA GLU A 219 12.33 2.20 -2.07
C GLU A 219 12.75 2.36 -0.60
N TRP A 220 11.96 3.09 0.17
CA TRP A 220 12.16 3.17 1.60
C TRP A 220 11.68 1.88 2.27
N ARG A 221 12.56 1.16 2.90
CA ARG A 221 12.22 0.05 3.78
C ARG A 221 12.73 0.32 5.18
N THR A 222 11.96 -0.05 6.18
CA THR A 222 12.37 0.04 7.57
C THR A 222 12.72 -1.35 8.11
N ARG A 223 13.72 -1.40 8.98
CA ARG A 223 14.11 -2.60 9.70
C ARG A 223 14.43 -2.27 11.16
N ASN A 224 13.77 -2.96 12.09
CA ASN A 224 14.17 -2.96 13.49
C ASN A 224 15.25 -4.01 13.70
N ASP A 225 16.28 -3.65 14.44
CA ASP A 225 17.39 -4.54 14.80
C ASP A 225 17.97 -4.16 16.17
N VAL A 226 19.00 -4.86 16.59
CA VAL A 226 19.77 -4.57 17.80
C VAL A 226 21.24 -4.46 17.41
N VAL A 227 21.94 -3.48 17.95
CA VAL A 227 23.39 -3.36 17.75
C VAL A 227 24.09 -4.47 18.54
N TRP A 228 24.89 -5.27 17.87
CA TRP A 228 25.62 -6.37 18.50
C TRP A 228 26.72 -5.87 19.45
N ASP A 229 27.24 -6.74 20.31
CA ASP A 229 28.27 -6.39 21.28
C ASP A 229 29.57 -5.82 20.66
N ASN A 230 29.83 -6.18 19.39
CA ASN A 230 30.93 -5.64 18.60
C ASN A 230 30.66 -4.27 17.96
N GLY A 231 29.49 -3.67 18.24
CA GLY A 231 29.07 -2.38 17.67
C GLY A 231 28.65 -2.41 16.20
N LYS A 232 28.23 -3.58 15.71
CA LYS A 232 27.80 -3.76 14.32
C LYS A 232 26.35 -4.23 14.26
N THR A 233 25.76 -4.09 13.09
CA THR A 233 24.53 -4.79 12.65
C THR A 233 24.70 -5.23 11.22
N THR A 234 23.69 -5.88 10.62
CA THR A 234 23.73 -6.31 9.22
C THR A 234 22.59 -5.74 8.42
N VAL A 235 22.78 -5.64 7.12
CA VAL A 235 21.71 -5.33 6.16
C VAL A 235 21.82 -6.25 4.94
N ARG A 236 20.68 -6.67 4.40
CA ARG A 236 20.64 -7.35 3.09
C ARG A 236 20.40 -6.32 2.00
N TYR A 237 21.31 -6.21 1.05
CA TYR A 237 21.21 -5.34 -0.11
C TYR A 237 21.67 -6.08 -1.38
N ALA A 238 20.99 -5.92 -2.50
CA ALA A 238 21.31 -6.59 -3.77
C ALA A 238 21.59 -8.11 -3.64
N GLY A 239 20.82 -8.81 -2.78
CA GLY A 239 20.95 -10.25 -2.56
C GLY A 239 22.06 -10.67 -1.61
N LYS A 240 22.98 -9.77 -1.19
CA LYS A 240 24.11 -10.01 -0.27
C LYS A 240 23.86 -9.40 1.12
N ILE A 241 24.57 -9.91 2.11
CA ILE A 241 24.56 -9.37 3.48
C ILE A 241 25.81 -8.51 3.67
N PHE A 242 25.60 -7.28 4.15
CA PHE A 242 26.66 -6.33 4.48
C PHE A 242 26.67 -6.04 5.98
N HIS A 243 27.83 -5.78 6.56
CA HIS A 243 28.01 -5.43 7.96
C HIS A 243 28.16 -3.93 8.11
N LEU A 244 27.26 -3.30 8.88
CA LEU A 244 27.26 -1.87 9.17
C LEU A 244 27.99 -1.59 10.49
N GLY A 245 28.93 -0.67 10.48
CA GLY A 245 29.60 -0.19 11.68
C GLY A 245 28.80 0.89 12.38
N ILE A 246 28.07 0.57 13.45
CA ILE A 246 27.26 1.53 14.20
C ILE A 246 28.08 2.22 15.30
N GLY A 247 28.91 1.45 16.00
CA GLY A 247 29.74 1.91 17.10
C GLY A 247 29.47 1.17 18.40
N ARG A 248 30.55 0.84 19.15
CA ARG A 248 30.46 0.06 20.40
C ARG A 248 29.71 0.79 21.52
N LYS A 249 29.62 2.11 21.48
CA LYS A 249 28.85 2.89 22.46
C LYS A 249 27.34 2.57 22.41
N TRP A 250 26.85 2.06 21.27
CA TRP A 250 25.46 1.70 21.05
C TRP A 250 25.17 0.20 21.21
N LYS A 251 26.11 -0.59 21.74
CA LYS A 251 25.91 -2.04 21.94
C LYS A 251 24.60 -2.34 22.67
N ARG A 252 23.87 -3.36 22.21
CA ARG A 252 22.57 -3.83 22.73
C ARG A 252 21.42 -2.85 22.62
N GLN A 253 21.62 -1.65 22.05
CA GLN A 253 20.54 -0.72 21.79
C GLN A 253 19.66 -1.22 20.64
N LYS A 254 18.34 -1.05 20.80
CA LYS A 254 17.36 -1.27 19.73
C LYS A 254 17.44 -0.11 18.75
N ILE A 255 17.53 -0.43 17.48
CA ILE A 255 17.67 0.53 16.39
C ILE A 255 16.58 0.35 15.33
N LEU A 256 16.21 1.46 14.72
CA LEU A 256 15.41 1.52 13.51
C LEU A 256 16.31 1.96 12.37
N MET A 257 16.40 1.14 11.33
CA MET A 257 17.08 1.48 10.08
C MET A 257 16.06 1.87 9.03
N VAL A 258 16.24 3.02 8.42
CA VAL A 258 15.54 3.45 7.20
C VAL A 258 16.50 3.24 6.04
N ILE A 259 16.12 2.41 5.08
CA ILE A 259 16.96 1.98 3.98
C ILE A 259 16.31 2.47 2.68
N ALA A 260 17.00 3.37 1.99
CA ALA A 260 16.60 3.94 0.71
C ALA A 260 17.69 3.63 -0.33
N ASP A 261 17.41 2.75 -1.26
CA ASP A 261 18.43 2.22 -2.19
C ASP A 261 19.68 1.76 -1.44
N ASN A 262 20.84 2.37 -1.71
CA ASN A 262 22.11 2.10 -1.02
C ASN A 262 22.34 2.98 0.20
N HIS A 263 21.45 3.92 0.51
CA HIS A 263 21.55 4.83 1.66
C HIS A 263 20.80 4.26 2.87
N ILE A 264 21.43 4.25 4.04
CA ILE A 264 20.87 3.72 5.27
C ILE A 264 21.06 4.74 6.40
N ILE A 265 19.93 5.18 6.93
CA ILE A 265 19.88 6.02 8.12
C ILE A 265 19.53 5.12 9.30
N THR A 266 20.34 5.15 10.36
CA THR A 266 20.10 4.37 11.58
C THR A 266 19.79 5.30 12.72
N SER A 267 18.68 5.08 13.42
CA SER A 267 18.24 5.81 14.59
C SER A 267 18.02 4.88 15.79
N LEU A 268 18.07 5.43 17.00
CA LEU A 268 17.60 4.72 18.20
C LEU A 268 16.09 4.49 18.10
N ALA A 269 15.64 3.27 18.35
CA ALA A 269 14.22 2.93 18.25
C ALA A 269 13.35 3.60 19.32
N GLU A 270 13.95 3.95 20.46
CA GLU A 270 13.26 4.56 21.60
C GLU A 270 13.09 6.07 21.45
N THR A 271 14.13 6.77 21.01
CA THR A 271 14.15 8.24 20.94
C THR A 271 13.95 8.78 19.54
N GLY A 272 14.15 7.97 18.49
CA GLY A 272 14.17 8.40 17.09
C GLY A 272 15.46 9.16 16.70
N GLU A 273 16.42 9.31 17.61
CA GLU A 273 17.65 10.04 17.37
C GLU A 273 18.52 9.32 16.35
N VAL A 274 18.95 10.02 15.28
CA VAL A 274 19.84 9.48 14.26
C VAL A 274 21.25 9.32 14.83
N ILE A 275 21.78 8.12 14.69
CA ILE A 275 23.10 7.76 15.25
C ILE A 275 24.18 7.49 14.21
N THR A 276 23.82 7.00 13.03
CA THR A 276 24.73 6.79 11.90
C THR A 276 24.01 6.83 10.56
N GLU A 277 24.77 7.19 9.52
CA GLU A 277 24.37 7.04 8.11
C GLU A 277 25.43 6.24 7.35
N HIS A 278 24.95 5.43 6.38
CA HIS A 278 25.81 4.60 5.55
C HIS A 278 25.36 4.67 4.09
N TYR A 279 26.33 4.64 3.19
CA TYR A 279 26.13 4.32 1.77
C TYR A 279 26.74 2.96 1.50
N ILE A 280 25.96 2.01 0.94
CA ILE A 280 26.43 0.67 0.66
C ILE A 280 27.34 0.68 -0.56
N ASP A 281 28.60 0.33 -0.35
CA ASP A 281 29.56 0.00 -1.37
C ASP A 281 29.57 -1.53 -1.56
N THR A 282 29.07 -2.00 -2.71
CA THR A 282 28.95 -3.44 -3.00
C THR A 282 30.28 -4.16 -3.18
N SER A 283 31.38 -3.43 -3.33
CA SER A 283 32.74 -3.98 -3.42
C SER A 283 33.31 -4.41 -2.05
N ARG A 284 32.72 -3.96 -0.95
CA ARG A 284 33.19 -4.20 0.43
C ARG A 284 32.11 -4.85 1.27
N ASN A 285 32.46 -5.85 2.04
CA ASN A 285 31.52 -6.49 2.96
C ASN A 285 31.22 -5.65 4.21
N TYR A 286 32.23 -4.94 4.72
CA TYR A 286 32.08 -4.05 5.87
C TYR A 286 31.92 -2.60 5.41
N GLN A 287 30.85 -1.98 5.88
CA GLN A 287 30.48 -0.60 5.56
C GLN A 287 30.86 0.30 6.74
N LYS A 288 31.79 1.21 6.52
CA LYS A 288 32.07 2.29 7.46
C LYS A 288 30.90 3.28 7.44
N PRO A 289 30.54 3.90 8.57
CA PRO A 289 29.56 4.97 8.55
C PRO A 289 30.09 6.16 7.72
N TYR A 290 29.21 6.73 6.92
CA TYR A 290 29.45 7.98 6.22
C TYR A 290 29.40 9.14 7.21
N TRP A 291 28.44 9.11 8.14
CA TRP A 291 28.28 10.05 9.23
C TRP A 291 27.97 9.31 10.54
N LYS A 292 28.42 9.87 11.67
CA LYS A 292 28.11 9.42 13.03
C LYS A 292 27.67 10.58 13.89
N GLN A 293 26.86 10.30 14.91
CA GLN A 293 26.52 11.26 15.94
C GLN A 293 27.79 11.80 16.62
N GLY A 294 27.95 13.12 16.59
CA GLY A 294 29.14 13.84 17.07
C GLY A 294 30.06 14.32 15.96
N ASP A 295 29.87 13.88 14.72
CA ASP A 295 30.51 14.49 13.55
C ASP A 295 29.85 15.83 13.24
N PRO A 296 30.54 16.81 12.61
CA PRO A 296 29.90 18.04 12.17
C PRO A 296 28.72 17.73 11.22
N PRO A 297 27.64 18.54 11.26
CA PRO A 297 26.51 18.35 10.35
C PRO A 297 27.00 18.42 8.91
N LEU A 298 26.53 17.50 8.06
CA LEU A 298 26.78 17.54 6.63
C LEU A 298 26.13 18.81 6.10
N GLY A 299 26.94 19.71 5.53
CA GLY A 299 26.46 20.88 4.86
C GLY A 299 25.52 20.51 3.71
N PRO A 300 24.59 21.39 3.31
CA PRO A 300 23.78 21.16 2.13
C PRO A 300 24.68 21.09 0.90
N GLU A 301 24.59 19.97 0.14
CA GLU A 301 25.10 19.88 -1.23
C GLU A 301 24.11 20.56 -2.18
#